data_202f27987bab286a37b23020ad62d209
#
_entry.id   202f27987bab286a37b23020ad62d209
#
_cell.length_a   1.000
_cell.length_b   1.000
_cell.length_c   1.000
_cell.angle_alpha   90.00
_cell.angle_beta   90.00
_cell.angle_gamma   90.00
#
_symmetry.space_group_name_H-M   'P 1'
#
loop_
_entity.id
_entity.type
_entity.pdbx_description
1 polymer ?
#
loop_
_entity_poly.entity_id
_entity_poly.type
_entity_poly.pdbx_seq_one_letter_code
_entity_poly.pdbx_strand_id
1 'polypeptide(L)'
;MIKLISLKKDSNIKVDPQISYFLNPDFVYIPINAKILIQQNEKVTKEEFVTADLASPISGTAIGIKTMQEENINKKCLVIANDFRELSKNKKVKKRKITLNNIMDILIKNNEEKLLKKLQNQNKFDNIIISAINDEPYIFNNIYILKENIPDLLSIIDELSMLYKSNNNYLIVKNNEANIINDCLNSIGTYPNIKLTLVNDEYLLEKEEFILKKLQIINEKNLYLDVNDLDMLCNYLLGKDNSTKLITISGDAILESKVIRTKINVLLSDIIKKYIKIIDAKYDVIFNGLMSGCIIKD
;
A
#
# COMPACT_ATOMS: atom_id res chain seq x y z
N MET A 1 16.10 25.90 10.98
CA MET A 1 15.55 24.77 11.78
C MET A 1 14.07 24.64 11.41
N ILE A 2 13.68 23.59 10.68
CA ILE A 2 12.27 23.35 10.37
C ILE A 2 11.61 22.85 11.64
N LYS A 3 10.60 23.57 12.12
CA LYS A 3 9.83 23.19 13.30
C LYS A 3 8.73 22.25 12.84
N LEU A 4 8.75 20.98 13.29
CA LEU A 4 7.66 20.06 13.07
C LEU A 4 6.40 20.56 13.77
N ILE A 5 5.27 20.48 13.08
CA ILE A 5 3.99 20.98 13.59
C ILE A 5 3.18 19.77 14.05
N SER A 6 2.72 19.78 15.30
CA SER A 6 1.72 18.85 15.80
C SER A 6 0.35 19.29 15.28
N LEU A 7 -0.31 18.43 14.52
CA LEU A 7 -1.68 18.68 14.05
C LEU A 7 -2.65 18.16 15.12
N LYS A 8 -3.55 19.02 15.58
CA LYS A 8 -4.67 18.57 16.40
C LYS A 8 -5.65 17.82 15.49
N LYS A 9 -5.85 16.52 15.75
CA LYS A 9 -6.91 15.75 15.09
C LYS A 9 -8.27 16.25 15.58
N ASP A 10 -9.20 16.43 14.65
CA ASP A 10 -10.59 16.68 15.02
C ASP A 10 -11.16 15.42 15.68
N SER A 11 -11.58 15.52 16.94
CA SER A 11 -12.12 14.41 17.72
C SER A 11 -13.47 13.90 17.20
N ASN A 12 -14.10 14.61 16.26
CA ASN A 12 -15.41 14.26 15.71
C ASN A 12 -15.36 13.24 14.57
N ILE A 13 -14.19 12.99 13.97
CA ILE A 13 -14.07 12.00 12.90
C ILE A 13 -14.01 10.60 13.50
N LYS A 14 -15.12 9.88 13.36
CA LYS A 14 -15.21 8.47 13.75
C LYS A 14 -14.59 7.58 12.68
N VAL A 15 -13.80 6.61 13.11
CA VAL A 15 -13.16 5.62 12.22
C VAL A 15 -13.70 4.24 12.57
N ASP A 16 -14.17 3.52 11.56
CA ASP A 16 -14.54 2.12 11.71
C ASP A 16 -13.28 1.30 12.06
N PRO A 17 -13.26 0.59 13.20
CA PRO A 17 -12.09 -0.20 13.59
C PRO A 17 -11.88 -1.45 12.73
N GLN A 18 -12.83 -1.77 11.85
CA GLN A 18 -12.79 -2.94 10.98
C GLN A 18 -12.48 -2.55 9.54
N ILE A 19 -11.74 -3.41 8.85
CA ILE A 19 -11.51 -3.28 7.42
C ILE A 19 -12.72 -3.80 6.67
N SER A 20 -13.24 -3.00 5.74
CA SER A 20 -14.23 -3.43 4.77
C SER A 20 -13.56 -4.00 3.52
N TYR A 21 -14.22 -4.91 2.79
CA TYR A 21 -13.63 -5.62 1.66
C TYR A 21 -14.45 -5.43 0.37
N PHE A 22 -13.85 -4.77 -0.64
CA PHE A 22 -14.40 -4.63 -1.99
C PHE A 22 -13.56 -5.43 -3.00
N LEU A 23 -13.71 -6.76 -2.95
CA LEU A 23 -12.87 -7.69 -3.73
C LEU A 23 -13.50 -8.17 -5.03
N ASN A 24 -14.83 -8.00 -5.19
CA ASN A 24 -15.59 -8.47 -6.35
C ASN A 24 -16.27 -7.28 -7.05
N PRO A 25 -15.52 -6.38 -7.72
CA PRO A 25 -16.10 -5.31 -8.54
C PRO A 25 -16.69 -5.91 -9.81
N ASP A 26 -17.72 -5.26 -10.38
CA ASP A 26 -18.29 -5.67 -11.69
C ASP A 26 -17.29 -5.42 -12.83
N PHE A 27 -16.51 -4.35 -12.72
CA PHE A 27 -15.51 -3.94 -13.72
C PHE A 27 -14.21 -3.47 -13.07
N VAL A 28 -13.12 -3.63 -13.80
CA VAL A 28 -11.85 -2.93 -13.54
C VAL A 28 -11.41 -2.14 -14.75
N TYR A 29 -10.71 -1.01 -14.51
CA TYR A 29 -10.34 -0.03 -15.51
C TYR A 29 -8.82 0.12 -15.53
N ILE A 30 -8.14 -0.67 -16.35
CA ILE A 30 -6.67 -0.77 -16.38
C ILE A 30 -6.12 0.35 -17.26
N PRO A 31 -5.30 1.28 -16.73
CA PRO A 31 -4.72 2.36 -17.52
C PRO A 31 -3.86 1.81 -18.67
N ILE A 32 -3.96 2.42 -19.86
CA ILE A 32 -3.19 2.03 -21.03
C ILE A 32 -1.98 2.97 -21.13
N ASN A 33 -0.88 2.60 -20.50
CA ASN A 33 0.41 3.32 -20.56
C ASN A 33 1.38 2.65 -21.54
N ALA A 34 1.12 1.39 -21.89
CA ALA A 34 1.97 0.56 -22.74
C ALA A 34 1.12 -0.23 -23.77
N LYS A 35 1.79 -1.02 -24.60
CA LYS A 35 1.14 -1.85 -25.64
C LYS A 35 0.11 -2.80 -25.01
N ILE A 36 -1.10 -2.81 -25.57
CA ILE A 36 -2.16 -3.77 -25.21
C ILE A 36 -1.79 -5.14 -25.79
N LEU A 37 -1.92 -6.19 -24.97
CA LEU A 37 -1.55 -7.57 -25.31
C LEU A 37 -2.75 -8.45 -25.64
N ILE A 38 -3.96 -8.00 -25.38
CA ILE A 38 -5.21 -8.75 -25.55
C ILE A 38 -6.15 -8.05 -26.53
N GLN A 39 -7.10 -8.80 -27.09
CA GLN A 39 -8.11 -8.29 -28.01
C GLN A 39 -9.45 -8.04 -27.30
N GLN A 40 -10.33 -7.26 -27.92
CA GLN A 40 -11.69 -7.09 -27.44
C GLN A 40 -12.44 -8.44 -27.47
N ASN A 41 -13.25 -8.70 -26.44
CA ASN A 41 -13.97 -9.96 -26.18
C ASN A 41 -13.08 -11.16 -25.82
N GLU A 42 -11.78 -10.96 -25.64
CA GLU A 42 -10.89 -12.01 -25.17
C GLU A 42 -11.08 -12.25 -23.67
N LYS A 43 -10.99 -13.53 -23.27
CA LYS A 43 -11.03 -13.94 -21.86
C LYS A 43 -9.69 -13.71 -21.22
N VAL A 44 -9.72 -13.15 -20.02
CA VAL A 44 -8.56 -12.79 -19.22
C VAL A 44 -8.60 -13.54 -17.91
N THR A 45 -7.46 -14.06 -17.48
CA THR A 45 -7.31 -14.62 -16.15
C THR A 45 -6.69 -13.60 -15.19
N LYS A 46 -6.95 -13.77 -13.89
CA LYS A 46 -6.29 -12.96 -12.86
C LYS A 46 -4.77 -13.10 -12.96
N GLU A 47 -4.04 -11.99 -12.77
CA GLU A 47 -2.57 -11.88 -12.90
C GLU A 47 -2.04 -12.09 -14.33
N GLU A 48 -2.90 -12.15 -15.33
CA GLU A 48 -2.50 -12.13 -16.73
C GLU A 48 -2.17 -10.71 -17.17
N PHE A 49 -0.99 -10.53 -17.81
CA PHE A 49 -0.64 -9.23 -18.38
C PHE A 49 -1.56 -8.89 -19.55
N VAL A 50 -2.30 -7.81 -19.42
CA VAL A 50 -3.25 -7.29 -20.42
C VAL A 50 -2.68 -6.11 -21.18
N THR A 51 -1.71 -5.42 -20.58
CA THR A 51 -0.79 -4.49 -21.24
C THR A 51 0.64 -4.97 -20.96
N ALA A 52 1.63 -4.39 -21.64
CA ALA A 52 3.03 -4.80 -21.47
C ALA A 52 3.57 -4.54 -20.04
N ASP A 53 2.90 -3.67 -19.27
CA ASP A 53 3.30 -3.22 -17.93
C ASP A 53 2.32 -3.63 -16.82
N LEU A 54 1.05 -3.93 -17.14
CA LEU A 54 0.02 -4.17 -16.12
C LEU A 54 -0.73 -5.48 -16.33
N ALA A 55 -0.95 -6.18 -15.22
CA ALA A 55 -1.74 -7.40 -15.16
C ALA A 55 -3.19 -7.12 -14.69
N SER A 56 -4.12 -8.00 -15.08
CA SER A 56 -5.50 -7.91 -14.61
C SER A 56 -5.63 -8.32 -13.15
N PRO A 57 -6.29 -7.53 -12.30
CA PRO A 57 -6.56 -7.88 -10.90
C PRO A 57 -7.70 -8.90 -10.72
N ILE A 58 -8.44 -9.20 -11.78
CA ILE A 58 -9.58 -10.12 -11.80
C ILE A 58 -9.53 -11.02 -13.03
N SER A 59 -10.27 -12.15 -13.00
CA SER A 59 -10.62 -12.89 -14.22
C SER A 59 -11.88 -12.30 -14.85
N GLY A 60 -12.01 -12.42 -16.18
CA GLY A 60 -13.15 -11.84 -16.86
C GLY A 60 -13.00 -11.76 -18.36
N THR A 61 -13.65 -10.76 -18.97
CA THR A 61 -13.63 -10.54 -20.42
C THR A 61 -13.28 -9.08 -20.72
N ALA A 62 -12.35 -8.86 -21.65
CA ALA A 62 -12.00 -7.53 -22.13
C ALA A 62 -13.15 -6.98 -23.01
N ILE A 63 -13.85 -5.97 -22.52
CA ILE A 63 -15.03 -5.42 -23.23
C ILE A 63 -14.73 -4.22 -24.13
N GLY A 64 -13.54 -3.61 -23.99
CA GLY A 64 -13.12 -2.49 -24.83
C GLY A 64 -12.32 -1.44 -24.07
N ILE A 65 -12.21 -0.27 -24.71
CA ILE A 65 -11.45 0.87 -24.15
C ILE A 65 -12.44 1.98 -23.78
N LYS A 66 -12.25 2.56 -22.60
CA LYS A 66 -13.02 3.71 -22.11
C LYS A 66 -12.08 4.81 -21.65
N THR A 67 -12.45 6.06 -21.89
CA THR A 67 -11.75 7.20 -21.28
C THR A 67 -12.30 7.42 -19.88
N MET A 68 -11.41 7.44 -18.90
CA MET A 68 -11.72 7.67 -17.47
C MET A 68 -10.96 8.90 -17.00
N GLN A 69 -11.51 9.59 -16.01
CA GLN A 69 -10.85 10.70 -15.37
C GLN A 69 -10.08 10.18 -14.14
N GLU A 70 -8.81 10.49 -14.05
CA GLU A 70 -7.95 10.23 -12.91
C GLU A 70 -7.21 11.54 -12.57
N GLU A 71 -7.36 12.03 -11.35
CA GLU A 71 -6.74 13.29 -10.87
C GLU A 71 -6.93 14.48 -11.85
N ASN A 72 -8.15 14.63 -12.39
CA ASN A 72 -8.50 15.63 -13.41
C ASN A 72 -7.82 15.45 -14.78
N ILE A 73 -7.20 14.31 -15.04
CA ILE A 73 -6.57 13.95 -16.32
C ILE A 73 -7.38 12.83 -16.99
N ASN A 74 -7.68 12.99 -18.26
CA ASN A 74 -8.35 11.95 -19.03
C ASN A 74 -7.36 10.86 -19.45
N LYS A 75 -7.58 9.63 -18.99
CA LYS A 75 -6.78 8.44 -19.32
C LYS A 75 -7.62 7.41 -20.07
N LYS A 76 -7.04 6.80 -21.10
CA LYS A 76 -7.65 5.63 -21.74
C LYS A 76 -7.40 4.41 -20.87
N CYS A 77 -8.47 3.67 -20.57
CA CYS A 77 -8.41 2.45 -19.77
C CYS A 77 -9.00 1.29 -20.54
N LEU A 78 -8.35 0.14 -20.46
CA LEU A 78 -8.91 -1.13 -20.87
C LEU A 78 -9.91 -1.59 -19.81
N VAL A 79 -11.11 -1.96 -20.21
CA VAL A 79 -12.17 -2.38 -19.30
C VAL A 79 -12.31 -3.88 -19.32
N ILE A 80 -12.17 -4.51 -18.14
CA ILE A 80 -12.40 -5.93 -17.94
C ILE A 80 -13.69 -6.11 -17.13
N ALA A 81 -14.65 -6.83 -17.70
CA ALA A 81 -15.86 -7.24 -17.01
C ALA A 81 -15.57 -8.51 -16.20
N ASN A 82 -15.91 -8.49 -14.91
CA ASN A 82 -15.65 -9.60 -13.99
C ASN A 82 -16.53 -10.81 -14.33
N ASP A 83 -15.96 -12.01 -14.35
CA ASP A 83 -16.70 -13.26 -14.47
C ASP A 83 -16.99 -13.94 -13.12
N PHE A 84 -16.53 -13.33 -12.01
CA PHE A 84 -16.68 -13.77 -10.62
C PHE A 84 -16.14 -15.19 -10.33
N ARG A 85 -15.23 -15.70 -11.18
CA ARG A 85 -14.67 -17.05 -11.06
C ARG A 85 -13.28 -17.09 -10.43
N GLU A 86 -12.62 -15.95 -10.32
CA GLU A 86 -11.25 -15.79 -9.81
C GLU A 86 -10.23 -16.76 -10.44
N LEU A 87 -10.41 -17.08 -11.73
CA LEU A 87 -9.51 -17.96 -12.45
C LEU A 87 -8.12 -17.32 -12.56
N SER A 88 -7.10 -17.99 -12.03
CA SER A 88 -5.70 -17.56 -12.14
C SER A 88 -4.90 -18.62 -12.91
N LYS A 89 -4.06 -18.16 -13.84
CA LYS A 89 -3.08 -19.03 -14.53
C LYS A 89 -1.92 -19.44 -13.60
N ASN A 90 -1.66 -18.64 -12.58
CA ASN A 90 -0.56 -18.93 -11.67
C ASN A 90 -0.96 -19.99 -10.66
N LYS A 91 -0.28 -21.13 -10.69
CA LYS A 91 -0.34 -22.11 -9.61
C LYS A 91 0.16 -21.43 -8.34
N LYS A 92 -0.44 -21.73 -7.17
CA LYS A 92 0.00 -21.26 -5.85
C LYS A 92 1.53 -21.21 -5.82
N VAL A 93 2.07 -20.00 -5.68
CA VAL A 93 3.53 -19.81 -5.59
C VAL A 93 3.98 -20.53 -4.32
N LYS A 94 4.82 -21.55 -4.46
CA LYS A 94 5.45 -22.17 -3.30
C LYS A 94 6.31 -21.10 -2.62
N LYS A 95 6.27 -21.04 -1.29
CA LYS A 95 7.16 -20.19 -0.49
C LYS A 95 8.59 -20.34 -1.03
N ARG A 96 9.12 -19.29 -1.65
CA ARG A 96 10.46 -19.31 -2.24
C ARG A 96 11.48 -19.00 -1.17
N LYS A 97 12.68 -19.60 -1.28
CA LYS A 97 13.79 -19.15 -0.46
C LYS A 97 14.07 -17.68 -0.77
N ILE A 98 14.08 -16.84 0.25
CA ILE A 98 14.34 -15.41 0.11
C ILE A 98 15.84 -15.23 -0.15
N THR A 99 16.17 -14.73 -1.34
CA THR A 99 17.53 -14.40 -1.79
C THR A 99 17.48 -13.09 -2.55
N LEU A 100 18.60 -12.37 -2.63
CA LEU A 100 18.65 -11.11 -3.38
C LEU A 100 18.23 -11.30 -4.83
N ASN A 101 18.71 -12.34 -5.50
CA ASN A 101 18.35 -12.62 -6.89
C ASN A 101 16.84 -12.85 -7.05
N ASN A 102 16.22 -13.65 -6.17
CA ASN A 102 14.79 -13.90 -6.23
C ASN A 102 13.97 -12.62 -5.99
N ILE A 103 14.42 -11.74 -5.09
CA ILE A 103 13.78 -10.44 -4.87
C ILE A 103 13.89 -9.60 -6.14
N MET A 104 15.08 -9.47 -6.73
CA MET A 104 15.28 -8.69 -7.96
C MET A 104 14.44 -9.23 -9.12
N ASP A 105 14.46 -10.54 -9.35
CA ASP A 105 13.68 -11.19 -10.41
C ASP A 105 12.16 -10.93 -10.26
N ILE A 106 11.66 -10.99 -9.02
CA ILE A 106 10.24 -10.71 -8.71
C ILE A 106 9.91 -9.24 -9.00
N LEU A 107 10.73 -8.31 -8.55
CA LEU A 107 10.50 -6.87 -8.75
C LEU A 107 10.58 -6.48 -10.23
N ILE A 108 11.54 -7.02 -10.96
CA ILE A 108 11.66 -6.83 -12.42
C ILE A 108 10.42 -7.37 -13.14
N LYS A 109 10.02 -8.61 -12.81
CA LYS A 109 8.86 -9.26 -13.42
C LYS A 109 7.56 -8.47 -13.23
N ASN A 110 7.42 -7.80 -12.11
CA ASN A 110 6.21 -7.05 -11.75
C ASN A 110 6.34 -5.54 -11.97
N ASN A 111 7.41 -5.08 -12.63
CA ASN A 111 7.68 -3.67 -12.94
C ASN A 111 7.73 -2.75 -11.69
N GLU A 112 8.21 -3.28 -10.57
CA GLU A 112 8.30 -2.54 -9.29
C GLU A 112 9.59 -1.70 -9.21
N GLU A 113 9.71 -0.72 -10.12
CA GLU A 113 10.93 0.09 -10.26
C GLU A 113 11.34 0.83 -8.99
N LYS A 114 10.38 1.34 -8.21
CA LYS A 114 10.66 2.08 -6.96
C LYS A 114 11.41 1.21 -5.97
N LEU A 115 10.90 0.01 -5.69
CA LEU A 115 11.55 -0.95 -4.79
C LEU A 115 12.85 -1.49 -5.38
N LEU A 116 12.87 -1.79 -6.68
CA LEU A 116 14.06 -2.25 -7.36
C LEU A 116 15.22 -1.26 -7.19
N LYS A 117 14.98 0.04 -7.40
CA LYS A 117 15.99 1.10 -7.20
C LYS A 117 16.50 1.19 -5.77
N LYS A 118 15.65 0.93 -4.77
CA LYS A 118 16.04 0.94 -3.35
C LYS A 118 16.90 -0.26 -2.96
N LEU A 119 16.62 -1.43 -3.54
CA LEU A 119 17.21 -2.70 -3.13
C LEU A 119 18.39 -3.15 -4.01
N GLN A 120 18.43 -2.73 -5.28
CA GLN A 120 19.50 -3.13 -6.22
C GLN A 120 20.85 -2.48 -5.89
N ASN A 121 21.94 -3.15 -6.31
CA ASN A 121 23.30 -2.65 -6.20
C ASN A 121 23.80 -2.37 -4.77
N GLN A 122 23.12 -2.91 -3.77
CA GLN A 122 23.52 -2.85 -2.38
C GLN A 122 23.76 -4.26 -1.84
N ASN A 123 24.92 -4.45 -1.22
CA ASN A 123 25.26 -5.71 -0.56
C ASN A 123 25.11 -5.62 0.96
N LYS A 124 24.96 -4.41 1.49
CA LYS A 124 24.85 -4.14 2.91
C LYS A 124 24.10 -2.84 3.16
N PHE A 125 23.22 -2.85 4.16
CA PHE A 125 22.68 -1.66 4.81
C PHE A 125 23.09 -1.67 6.29
N ASP A 126 23.41 -0.52 6.84
CA ASP A 126 23.69 -0.41 8.28
C ASP A 126 22.39 -0.46 9.07
N ASN A 127 21.32 0.15 8.54
CA ASN A 127 20.00 0.14 9.14
C ASN A 127 18.92 -0.23 8.12
N ILE A 128 17.91 -0.99 8.59
CA ILE A 128 16.63 -1.17 7.91
C ILE A 128 15.56 -0.45 8.74
N ILE A 129 14.84 0.47 8.11
CA ILE A 129 13.86 1.32 8.77
C ILE A 129 12.52 1.15 8.06
N ILE A 130 11.55 0.60 8.77
CA ILE A 130 10.20 0.41 8.27
C ILE A 130 9.28 1.41 8.96
N SER A 131 8.64 2.27 8.18
CA SER A 131 7.73 3.29 8.70
C SER A 131 6.27 2.90 8.51
N ALA A 132 5.53 2.79 9.60
CA ALA A 132 4.07 2.64 9.60
C ALA A 132 3.35 3.98 9.86
N ILE A 133 4.01 5.10 9.58
CA ILE A 133 3.48 6.43 9.78
C ILE A 133 2.66 6.85 8.55
N ASN A 134 1.48 7.44 8.78
CA ASN A 134 0.78 8.27 7.83
C ASN A 134 0.84 9.72 8.33
N ASP A 135 1.40 10.64 7.55
CA ASP A 135 1.46 12.06 7.91
C ASP A 135 0.21 12.81 7.50
N GLU A 136 -0.45 12.35 6.42
CA GLU A 136 -1.70 12.94 5.98
C GLU A 136 -2.77 12.77 7.06
N PRO A 137 -3.45 13.86 7.46
CA PRO A 137 -4.54 13.79 8.42
C PRO A 137 -5.64 12.86 7.93
N TYR A 138 -6.19 12.04 8.85
CA TYR A 138 -7.32 11.16 8.61
C TYR A 138 -7.06 10.04 7.57
N ILE A 139 -5.81 9.74 7.24
CA ILE A 139 -5.42 8.56 6.48
C ILE A 139 -4.84 7.52 7.44
N PHE A 140 -5.28 6.25 7.30
CA PHE A 140 -4.98 5.17 8.25
C PHE A 140 -4.40 3.93 7.59
N ASN A 141 -4.08 3.97 6.28
CA ASN A 141 -3.68 2.79 5.51
C ASN A 141 -2.52 2.03 6.16
N ASN A 142 -1.43 2.74 6.51
CA ASN A 142 -0.21 2.11 7.00
C ASN A 142 -0.41 1.34 8.32
N ILE A 143 -1.21 1.93 9.22
CA ILE A 143 -1.48 1.30 10.51
C ILE A 143 -2.37 0.05 10.36
N TYR A 144 -3.32 0.08 9.41
CA TYR A 144 -4.18 -1.06 9.13
C TYR A 144 -3.45 -2.18 8.38
N ILE A 145 -2.51 -1.86 7.49
CA ILE A 145 -1.61 -2.84 6.87
C ILE A 145 -0.78 -3.54 7.95
N LEU A 146 -0.20 -2.75 8.84
CA LEU A 146 0.57 -3.31 9.96
C LEU A 146 -0.30 -4.25 10.79
N LYS A 147 -1.50 -3.80 11.20
CA LYS A 147 -2.44 -4.58 12.00
C LYS A 147 -2.81 -5.94 11.37
N GLU A 148 -3.05 -5.97 10.06
CA GLU A 148 -3.41 -7.22 9.36
C GLU A 148 -2.26 -8.23 9.28
N ASN A 149 -1.01 -7.75 9.18
CA ASN A 149 0.10 -8.57 8.71
C ASN A 149 1.35 -8.55 9.62
N ILE A 150 1.24 -8.15 10.90
CA ILE A 150 2.41 -8.03 11.81
C ILE A 150 3.37 -9.23 11.72
N PRO A 151 2.93 -10.50 11.87
CA PRO A 151 3.87 -11.62 11.87
C PRO A 151 4.63 -11.78 10.55
N ASP A 152 3.95 -11.63 9.42
CA ASP A 152 4.58 -11.76 8.10
C ASP A 152 5.55 -10.62 7.83
N LEU A 153 5.16 -9.37 8.19
CA LEU A 153 6.03 -8.20 8.03
C LEU A 153 7.29 -8.30 8.87
N LEU A 154 7.17 -8.72 10.15
CA LEU A 154 8.34 -8.94 11.01
C LEU A 154 9.26 -10.05 10.45
N SER A 155 8.68 -11.13 9.93
CA SER A 155 9.45 -12.20 9.28
C SER A 155 10.25 -11.68 8.07
N ILE A 156 9.66 -10.82 7.24
CA ILE A 156 10.36 -10.25 6.08
C ILE A 156 11.41 -9.22 6.51
N ILE A 157 11.19 -8.42 7.54
CA ILE A 157 12.22 -7.52 8.09
C ILE A 157 13.43 -8.33 8.55
N ASP A 158 13.22 -9.44 9.25
CA ASP A 158 14.27 -10.33 9.72
C ASP A 158 15.07 -10.95 8.57
N GLU A 159 14.39 -11.46 7.56
CA GLU A 159 15.01 -12.01 6.35
C GLU A 159 15.82 -10.95 5.58
N LEU A 160 15.28 -9.72 5.41
CA LEU A 160 16.03 -8.62 4.80
C LEU A 160 17.25 -8.24 5.63
N SER A 161 17.11 -8.26 6.96
CA SER A 161 18.22 -8.01 7.89
C SER A 161 19.37 -9.00 7.69
N MET A 162 19.03 -10.28 7.56
CA MET A 162 20.03 -11.32 7.28
C MET A 162 20.68 -11.17 5.89
N LEU A 163 19.87 -10.90 4.86
CA LEU A 163 20.36 -10.74 3.49
C LEU A 163 21.30 -9.55 3.34
N TYR A 164 20.95 -8.41 3.90
CA TYR A 164 21.73 -7.17 3.79
C TYR A 164 22.70 -6.97 4.94
N LYS A 165 22.78 -7.93 5.89
CA LYS A 165 23.68 -7.88 7.05
C LYS A 165 23.53 -6.57 7.82
N SER A 166 22.30 -6.14 8.05
CA SER A 166 22.04 -4.91 8.77
C SER A 166 22.31 -5.06 10.27
N ASN A 167 22.81 -3.99 10.88
CA ASN A 167 23.13 -3.97 12.31
C ASN A 167 21.89 -3.60 13.15
N ASN A 168 21.03 -2.74 12.63
CA ASN A 168 19.85 -2.25 13.33
C ASN A 168 18.62 -2.29 12.41
N ASN A 169 17.51 -2.75 12.96
CA ASN A 169 16.25 -2.80 12.24
C ASN A 169 15.18 -2.12 13.09
N TYR A 170 14.49 -1.15 12.51
CA TYR A 170 13.52 -0.32 13.20
C TYR A 170 12.14 -0.49 12.58
N LEU A 171 11.13 -0.73 13.42
CA LEU A 171 9.72 -0.58 13.08
C LEU A 171 9.21 0.69 13.74
N ILE A 172 8.85 1.70 12.96
CA ILE A 172 8.43 3.01 13.46
C ILE A 172 6.92 3.11 13.50
N VAL A 173 6.37 3.41 14.68
CA VAL A 173 4.93 3.55 14.93
C VAL A 173 4.68 4.83 15.73
N LYS A 174 3.54 5.49 15.51
CA LYS A 174 3.13 6.63 16.34
C LYS A 174 2.75 6.17 17.76
N ASN A 175 3.12 6.95 18.76
CA ASN A 175 2.91 6.62 20.17
C ASN A 175 1.44 6.66 20.63
N ASN A 176 0.54 7.20 19.83
CA ASN A 176 -0.90 7.24 20.08
C ASN A 176 -1.67 6.00 19.57
N GLU A 177 -0.98 5.01 18.98
CA GLU A 177 -1.56 3.78 18.43
C GLU A 177 -1.44 2.60 19.41
N ALA A 178 -2.00 2.75 20.63
CA ALA A 178 -1.79 1.82 21.75
C ALA A 178 -2.08 0.35 21.42
N ASN A 179 -3.17 0.04 20.70
CA ASN A 179 -3.52 -1.34 20.35
C ASN A 179 -2.47 -1.98 19.44
N ILE A 180 -2.02 -1.24 18.41
CA ILE A 180 -0.99 -1.71 17.47
C ILE A 180 0.35 -1.88 18.16
N ILE A 181 0.69 -0.97 19.06
CA ILE A 181 1.92 -1.07 19.87
C ILE A 181 1.91 -2.38 20.66
N ASN A 182 0.80 -2.70 21.33
CA ASN A 182 0.66 -3.95 22.09
C ASN A 182 0.76 -5.19 21.18
N ASP A 183 0.11 -5.18 20.02
CA ASP A 183 0.17 -6.27 19.05
C ASP A 183 1.59 -6.47 18.51
N CYS A 184 2.30 -5.36 18.23
CA CYS A 184 3.72 -5.40 17.84
C CYS A 184 4.60 -5.96 18.97
N LEU A 185 4.44 -5.49 20.20
CA LEU A 185 5.22 -5.96 21.36
C LEU A 185 5.03 -7.46 21.62
N ASN A 186 3.81 -7.97 21.47
CA ASN A 186 3.51 -9.40 21.60
C ASN A 186 4.19 -10.25 20.52
N SER A 187 4.38 -9.68 19.31
CA SER A 187 4.94 -10.41 18.16
C SER A 187 6.46 -10.26 18.03
N ILE A 188 7.02 -9.12 18.43
CA ILE A 188 8.43 -8.78 18.21
C ILE A 188 9.39 -9.60 19.06
N GLY A 189 8.91 -10.21 20.14
CA GLY A 189 9.73 -11.02 21.06
C GLY A 189 10.43 -12.20 20.38
N THR A 190 9.94 -12.67 19.22
CA THR A 190 10.58 -13.70 18.40
C THR A 190 11.66 -13.16 17.46
N TYR A 191 11.82 -11.83 17.37
CA TYR A 191 12.73 -11.13 16.45
C TYR A 191 13.61 -10.13 17.22
N PRO A 192 14.63 -10.60 17.98
CA PRO A 192 15.40 -9.76 18.91
C PRO A 192 16.23 -8.65 18.22
N ASN A 193 16.44 -8.77 16.92
CA ASN A 193 17.15 -7.79 16.07
C ASN A 193 16.23 -6.66 15.56
N ILE A 194 14.92 -6.70 15.83
CA ILE A 194 13.98 -5.67 15.42
C ILE A 194 13.60 -4.82 16.64
N LYS A 195 13.72 -3.50 16.49
CA LYS A 195 13.39 -2.52 17.53
C LYS A 195 12.11 -1.78 17.19
N LEU A 196 11.08 -1.93 18.03
CA LEU A 196 9.90 -1.07 17.94
C LEU A 196 10.28 0.32 18.43
N THR A 197 10.10 1.33 17.58
CA THR A 197 10.42 2.72 17.89
C THR A 197 9.18 3.58 17.83
N LEU A 198 8.87 4.23 18.94
CA LEU A 198 7.70 5.09 19.06
C LEU A 198 8.08 6.54 18.77
N VAL A 199 7.28 7.22 17.96
CA VAL A 199 7.45 8.63 17.63
C VAL A 199 6.18 9.41 17.93
N ASN A 200 6.33 10.71 18.22
CA ASN A 200 5.18 11.58 18.41
C ASN A 200 4.43 11.79 17.09
N ASP A 201 3.16 12.16 17.18
CA ASP A 201 2.33 12.51 16.01
C ASP A 201 2.73 13.91 15.54
N GLU A 202 3.74 14.01 14.67
CA GLU A 202 4.28 15.22 14.11
C GLU A 202 4.21 15.17 12.59
N TYR A 203 3.84 16.27 11.94
CA TYR A 203 3.76 16.36 10.48
C TYR A 203 5.16 16.29 9.84
N LEU A 204 5.24 15.68 8.65
CA LEU A 204 6.44 15.36 7.86
C LEU A 204 7.29 14.20 8.38
N LEU A 205 6.92 13.53 9.48
CA LEU A 205 7.67 12.37 9.98
C LEU A 205 7.67 11.16 9.04
N GLU A 206 6.76 11.10 8.07
CA GLU A 206 6.76 10.06 7.01
C GLU A 206 8.01 10.14 6.13
N LYS A 207 8.64 11.31 6.02
CA LYS A 207 9.84 11.47 5.20
C LYS A 207 11.09 10.92 5.90
N GLU A 208 11.86 10.14 5.16
CA GLU A 208 13.09 9.48 5.63
C GLU A 208 14.01 10.41 6.40
N GLU A 209 14.29 11.61 5.88
CA GLU A 209 15.22 12.59 6.48
C GLU A 209 14.85 12.99 7.93
N PHE A 210 13.53 13.08 8.24
CA PHE A 210 13.08 13.44 9.58
C PHE A 210 13.16 12.25 10.54
N ILE A 211 12.88 11.03 10.07
CA ILE A 211 13.06 9.83 10.86
C ILE A 211 14.54 9.61 11.18
N LEU A 212 15.43 9.70 10.19
CA LEU A 212 16.87 9.56 10.40
C LEU A 212 17.40 10.57 11.43
N LYS A 213 16.95 11.82 11.33
CA LYS A 213 17.30 12.85 12.31
C LYS A 213 16.78 12.51 13.71
N LYS A 214 15.56 11.98 13.83
CA LYS A 214 14.96 11.60 15.12
C LYS A 214 15.67 10.40 15.73
N LEU A 215 16.13 9.45 14.92
CA LEU A 215 16.94 8.31 15.33
C LEU A 215 18.41 8.65 15.54
N GLN A 216 18.84 9.88 15.26
CA GLN A 216 20.24 10.34 15.31
C GLN A 216 21.19 9.53 14.39
N ILE A 217 20.65 9.04 13.29
CA ILE A 217 21.40 8.28 12.27
C ILE A 217 22.05 9.27 11.31
N ILE A 218 23.39 9.26 11.23
CA ILE A 218 24.17 10.18 10.42
C ILE A 218 25.22 9.39 9.62
N ASN A 219 25.29 9.68 8.32
CA ASN A 219 26.31 9.10 7.41
C ASN A 219 26.31 7.56 7.34
N GLU A 220 25.16 6.92 7.51
CA GLU A 220 24.99 5.48 7.42
C GLU A 220 24.19 5.10 6.18
N LYS A 221 24.39 3.86 5.67
CA LYS A 221 23.59 3.31 4.57
C LYS A 221 22.29 2.74 5.09
N ASN A 222 21.18 3.39 4.73
CA ASN A 222 19.88 3.03 5.23
C ASN A 222 19.00 2.46 4.11
N LEU A 223 18.24 1.41 4.43
CA LEU A 223 17.09 0.98 3.65
C LEU A 223 15.84 1.53 4.34
N TYR A 224 15.24 2.54 3.75
CA TYR A 224 13.97 3.09 4.23
C TYR A 224 12.81 2.62 3.35
N LEU A 225 11.84 1.94 3.97
CA LEU A 225 10.61 1.49 3.34
C LEU A 225 9.42 1.98 4.16
N ASP A 226 8.35 2.37 3.51
CA ASP A 226 7.05 2.43 4.18
C ASP A 226 6.45 1.02 4.30
N VAL A 227 5.47 0.87 5.18
CA VAL A 227 4.85 -0.44 5.42
C VAL A 227 4.10 -0.97 4.20
N ASN A 228 3.64 -0.10 3.26
CA ASN A 228 3.05 -0.55 2.00
C ASN A 228 4.09 -1.18 1.08
N ASP A 229 5.27 -0.56 0.94
CA ASP A 229 6.39 -1.11 0.16
C ASP A 229 6.79 -2.48 0.72
N LEU A 230 6.82 -2.62 2.07
CA LEU A 230 7.13 -3.88 2.73
C LEU A 230 6.03 -4.92 2.56
N ASP A 231 4.75 -4.55 2.71
CA ASP A 231 3.59 -5.47 2.52
C ASP A 231 3.54 -5.99 1.08
N MET A 232 3.76 -5.12 0.10
CA MET A 232 3.83 -5.51 -1.31
C MET A 232 4.96 -6.52 -1.54
N LEU A 233 6.16 -6.27 -1.03
CA LEU A 233 7.28 -7.20 -1.10
C LEU A 233 6.97 -8.53 -0.41
N CYS A 234 6.39 -8.47 0.78
CA CYS A 234 5.93 -9.61 1.55
C CYS A 234 4.96 -10.49 0.75
N ASN A 235 3.95 -9.86 0.14
CA ASN A 235 2.95 -10.57 -0.66
C ASN A 235 3.58 -11.27 -1.87
N TYR A 236 4.52 -10.62 -2.58
CA TYR A 236 5.27 -11.25 -3.68
C TYR A 236 6.10 -12.45 -3.21
N LEU A 237 6.79 -12.34 -2.08
CA LEU A 237 7.66 -13.40 -1.56
C LEU A 237 6.86 -14.58 -1.01
N LEU A 238 5.72 -14.32 -0.39
CA LEU A 238 4.84 -15.34 0.16
C LEU A 238 3.82 -15.88 -0.86
N GLY A 239 3.79 -15.33 -2.08
CA GLY A 239 2.84 -15.71 -3.13
C GLY A 239 1.39 -15.34 -2.78
N LYS A 240 1.20 -14.26 -2.04
CA LYS A 240 -0.11 -13.68 -1.75
C LYS A 240 -0.60 -12.78 -2.89
N ASP A 241 -1.86 -12.36 -2.83
CA ASP A 241 -2.51 -11.53 -3.83
C ASP A 241 -2.07 -10.06 -3.72
N ASN A 242 -1.33 -9.56 -4.71
CA ASN A 242 -0.96 -8.15 -4.86
C ASN A 242 -1.95 -7.34 -5.73
N SER A 243 -3.08 -7.95 -6.14
CA SER A 243 -4.11 -7.26 -6.91
C SER A 243 -5.06 -6.40 -6.05
N THR A 244 -4.74 -6.23 -4.76
CA THR A 244 -5.53 -5.43 -3.82
C THR A 244 -4.69 -4.35 -3.17
N LYS A 245 -5.34 -3.28 -2.73
CA LYS A 245 -4.76 -2.22 -1.91
C LYS A 245 -5.72 -1.78 -0.82
N LEU A 246 -5.20 -1.22 0.28
CA LEU A 246 -5.99 -0.50 1.26
C LEU A 246 -6.15 0.96 0.85
N ILE A 247 -7.36 1.48 0.99
CA ILE A 247 -7.68 2.89 0.85
C ILE A 247 -8.42 3.36 2.09
N THR A 248 -8.15 4.59 2.50
CA THR A 248 -8.96 5.29 3.52
C THR A 248 -9.91 6.25 2.85
N ILE A 249 -11.18 6.22 3.22
CA ILE A 249 -12.17 7.23 2.89
C ILE A 249 -12.61 7.88 4.20
N SER A 250 -12.27 9.15 4.37
CA SER A 250 -12.50 9.90 5.61
C SER A 250 -12.89 11.33 5.31
N GLY A 251 -13.50 11.98 6.26
CA GLY A 251 -13.90 13.39 6.15
C GLY A 251 -15.14 13.69 7.01
N ASP A 252 -15.51 14.95 7.04
CA ASP A 252 -16.64 15.48 7.79
C ASP A 252 -17.99 15.35 7.05
N ALA A 253 -17.94 15.18 5.72
CA ALA A 253 -19.12 14.97 4.89
C ALA A 253 -19.70 13.55 4.94
N ILE A 254 -19.07 12.63 5.69
CA ILE A 254 -19.49 11.23 5.81
C ILE A 254 -19.79 10.84 7.26
N LEU A 255 -20.69 9.88 7.44
CA LEU A 255 -21.11 9.43 8.77
C LEU A 255 -19.95 8.81 9.57
N GLU A 256 -19.10 8.03 8.91
CA GLU A 256 -18.01 7.28 9.50
C GLU A 256 -16.92 7.03 8.48
N SER A 257 -15.67 7.27 8.86
CA SER A 257 -14.50 6.96 8.04
C SER A 257 -14.28 5.45 7.96
N LYS A 258 -13.87 4.98 6.78
CA LYS A 258 -13.63 3.55 6.55
C LYS A 258 -12.28 3.31 5.90
N VAL A 259 -11.66 2.22 6.33
CA VAL A 259 -10.52 1.62 5.63
C VAL A 259 -11.03 0.42 4.85
N ILE A 260 -10.77 0.41 3.55
CA ILE A 260 -11.35 -0.55 2.62
C ILE A 260 -10.23 -1.25 1.86
N ARG A 261 -10.16 -2.58 1.94
CA ARG A 261 -9.32 -3.38 1.06
C ARG A 261 -10.07 -3.61 -0.25
N THR A 262 -9.55 -3.09 -1.33
CA THR A 262 -10.19 -3.12 -2.65
C THR A 262 -9.27 -3.71 -3.71
N LYS A 263 -9.83 -4.26 -4.78
CA LYS A 263 -9.07 -4.53 -6.00
C LYS A 263 -8.49 -3.23 -6.54
N ILE A 264 -7.30 -3.30 -7.14
CA ILE A 264 -6.73 -2.15 -7.88
C ILE A 264 -7.56 -1.87 -9.13
N ASN A 265 -7.48 -0.64 -9.63
CA ASN A 265 -8.13 -0.22 -10.88
C ASN A 265 -9.67 -0.30 -10.88
N VAL A 266 -10.30 -0.09 -9.72
CA VAL A 266 -11.77 0.03 -9.57
C VAL A 266 -12.18 1.50 -9.51
N LEU A 267 -13.45 1.79 -9.80
CA LEU A 267 -13.98 3.13 -9.63
C LEU A 267 -14.20 3.47 -8.16
N LEU A 268 -13.73 4.65 -7.75
CA LEU A 268 -13.98 5.17 -6.41
C LEU A 268 -15.48 5.35 -6.14
N SER A 269 -16.25 5.75 -7.16
CA SER A 269 -17.70 5.90 -7.07
C SER A 269 -18.43 4.60 -6.68
N ASP A 270 -17.94 3.44 -7.13
CA ASP A 270 -18.55 2.16 -6.80
C ASP A 270 -18.29 1.78 -5.33
N ILE A 271 -17.10 2.11 -4.83
CA ILE A 271 -16.74 1.93 -3.43
C ILE A 271 -17.56 2.85 -2.54
N ILE A 272 -17.65 4.14 -2.91
CA ILE A 272 -18.43 5.14 -2.15
C ILE A 272 -19.88 4.71 -2.06
N LYS A 273 -20.54 4.38 -3.18
CA LYS A 273 -21.93 3.93 -3.22
C LYS A 273 -22.21 2.75 -2.29
N LYS A 274 -21.24 1.83 -2.15
CA LYS A 274 -21.43 0.59 -1.39
C LYS A 274 -21.16 0.75 0.11
N TYR A 275 -20.17 1.56 0.49
CA TYR A 275 -19.64 1.57 1.87
C TYR A 275 -19.79 2.90 2.58
N ILE A 276 -19.99 4.00 1.87
CA ILE A 276 -19.94 5.34 2.45
C ILE A 276 -21.32 5.95 2.51
N LYS A 277 -21.72 6.36 3.71
CA LYS A 277 -22.93 7.15 3.91
C LYS A 277 -22.55 8.62 3.99
N ILE A 278 -22.85 9.34 2.91
CA ILE A 278 -22.67 10.79 2.82
C ILE A 278 -23.77 11.45 3.64
N ILE A 279 -23.44 12.43 4.46
CA ILE A 279 -24.35 13.17 5.35
C ILE A 279 -24.47 14.65 4.99
N ASP A 280 -23.55 15.18 4.18
CA ASP A 280 -23.61 16.54 3.67
C ASP A 280 -23.90 16.50 2.15
N ALA A 281 -24.81 17.35 1.69
CA ALA A 281 -25.17 17.45 0.27
C ALA A 281 -24.13 18.26 -0.54
N LYS A 282 -23.30 19.05 0.13
CA LYS A 282 -22.23 19.85 -0.48
C LYS A 282 -20.90 19.40 0.08
N TYR A 283 -20.10 18.72 -0.72
CA TYR A 283 -18.78 18.26 -0.33
C TYR A 283 -17.82 18.29 -1.52
N ASP A 284 -16.56 18.47 -1.22
CA ASP A 284 -15.46 18.27 -2.16
C ASP A 284 -14.78 16.93 -1.88
N VAL A 285 -14.31 16.27 -2.93
CA VAL A 285 -13.49 15.06 -2.80
C VAL A 285 -12.03 15.43 -3.01
N ILE A 286 -11.21 15.16 -1.99
CA ILE A 286 -9.77 15.38 -2.04
C ILE A 286 -9.07 14.03 -2.17
N PHE A 287 -8.34 13.83 -3.24
CA PHE A 287 -7.56 12.62 -3.49
C PHE A 287 -6.15 12.76 -2.93
N ASN A 288 -5.60 11.72 -2.30
CA ASN A 288 -4.28 11.65 -1.67
C ASN A 288 -4.08 12.50 -0.41
N GLY A 289 -5.17 12.96 0.25
CA GLY A 289 -5.11 13.61 1.57
C GLY A 289 -5.18 15.12 1.54
N LEU A 290 -5.36 15.72 2.71
CA LEU A 290 -5.65 17.15 2.87
C LEU A 290 -4.45 18.06 2.64
N MET A 291 -3.23 17.56 2.88
CA MET A 291 -2.02 18.40 2.86
C MET A 291 -1.30 18.38 1.51
N SER A 292 -1.30 17.24 0.84
CA SER A 292 -0.59 17.05 -0.42
C SER A 292 -1.49 16.65 -1.59
N GLY A 293 -2.77 16.45 -1.34
CA GLY A 293 -3.73 15.98 -2.32
C GLY A 293 -4.27 17.03 -3.27
N CYS A 294 -5.15 16.61 -4.18
CA CYS A 294 -5.84 17.48 -5.12
C CYS A 294 -7.36 17.31 -5.04
N ILE A 295 -8.10 18.38 -5.28
CA ILE A 295 -9.56 18.33 -5.38
C ILE A 295 -9.93 17.68 -6.71
N ILE A 296 -10.74 16.62 -6.65
CA ILE A 296 -11.34 16.02 -7.84
C ILE A 296 -12.54 16.86 -8.25
N LYS A 297 -12.55 17.30 -9.50
CA LYS A 297 -13.70 18.02 -10.10
C LYS A 297 -14.62 16.98 -10.76
N ASP A 298 -15.94 17.16 -10.58
CA ASP A 298 -16.96 16.39 -11.29
C ASP A 298 -16.91 16.60 -12.82
#